data_b77d5dcd3ce1d04cf8aebe3f5ef5e4b7
#
_entry.id   b77d5dcd3ce1d04cf8aebe3f5ef5e4b7
#
_cell.length_a   1.000
_cell.length_b   1.000
_cell.length_c   1.000
_cell.angle_alpha   90.00
_cell.angle_beta   90.00
_cell.angle_gamma   90.00
#
_symmetry.space_group_name_H-M   'P 1'
#
loop_
_entity.id
_entity.type
_entity.pdbx_description
1 polymer ?
#
loop_
_entity_poly.entity_id
_entity_poly.type
_entity_poly.pdbx_seq_one_letter_code
_entity_poly.pdbx_strand_id
1 'polypeptide(L)'
;MEAALRTVYEIVTGRELPFEGLHVTPIVGLEKIKSASITIEDAKEEWSFLNGVTIPIAVTSGLVGAGTLLQEIKEGTSPYLFIEVMGCPGGCISGGGQPRPKDAKTKEKRMMALYREDEGKVLRKSHENPDINKIYEDFLGKPLGHVSHELLHTTYTARTKY
;
A
#
# COMPACT_ATOMS: atom_id res chain seq x y z
N MET A 1 -2.17 -0.71 1.04
CA MET A 1 -1.06 0.16 1.48
C MET A 1 -0.65 -0.10 2.94
N GLU A 2 -1.47 0.21 3.93
CA GLU A 2 -1.08 0.16 5.35
C GLU A 2 -0.55 -1.19 5.82
N ALA A 3 -1.21 -2.31 5.46
CA ALA A 3 -0.70 -3.65 5.80
C ALA A 3 0.68 -3.94 5.21
N ALA A 4 0.96 -3.46 4.00
CA ALA A 4 2.28 -3.59 3.38
C ALA A 4 3.34 -2.79 4.13
N LEU A 5 3.00 -1.58 4.57
CA LEU A 5 3.90 -0.74 5.34
C LEU A 5 4.23 -1.34 6.71
N ARG A 6 3.23 -1.90 7.40
CA ARG A 6 3.44 -2.63 8.66
C ARG A 6 4.38 -3.80 8.46
N THR A 7 4.17 -4.58 7.40
CA THR A 7 5.02 -5.73 7.07
C THR A 7 6.47 -5.30 6.79
N VAL A 8 6.67 -4.31 5.92
CA VAL A 8 8.01 -3.83 5.55
C VAL A 8 8.73 -3.28 6.78
N TYR A 9 8.08 -2.43 7.55
CA TYR A 9 8.70 -1.83 8.73
C TYR A 9 9.14 -2.89 9.74
N GLU A 10 8.30 -3.88 10.03
CA GLU A 10 8.62 -4.94 10.98
C GLU A 10 9.72 -5.89 10.47
N ILE A 11 9.69 -6.23 9.19
CA ILE A 11 10.78 -7.04 8.59
C ILE A 11 12.12 -6.31 8.75
N VAL A 12 12.16 -5.03 8.43
CA VAL A 12 13.37 -4.22 8.42
C VAL A 12 13.89 -3.91 9.82
N THR A 13 12.99 -3.55 10.75
CA THR A 13 13.38 -3.08 12.08
C THR A 13 13.25 -4.13 13.18
N GLY A 14 12.44 -5.18 12.95
CA GLY A 14 12.05 -6.14 13.98
C GLY A 14 11.06 -5.57 15.00
N ARG A 15 10.49 -4.40 14.73
CA ARG A 15 9.55 -3.70 15.61
C ARG A 15 8.24 -3.44 14.88
N GLU A 16 7.15 -3.42 15.60
CA GLU A 16 5.88 -2.97 15.03
C GLU A 16 5.97 -1.49 14.63
N LEU A 17 5.36 -1.16 13.51
CA LEU A 17 5.25 0.22 13.09
C LEU A 17 4.45 0.99 14.13
N PRO A 18 4.97 2.09 14.69
CA PRO A 18 4.26 2.89 15.67
C PRO A 18 2.89 3.31 15.12
N PHE A 19 1.85 2.99 15.88
CA PHE A 19 0.46 3.23 15.46
C PHE A 19 0.21 4.71 15.10
N GLU A 20 0.82 5.62 15.85
CA GLU A 20 0.78 7.06 15.63
C GLU A 20 1.47 7.52 14.33
N GLY A 21 2.40 6.73 13.79
CA GLY A 21 3.13 7.05 12.55
C GLY A 21 2.38 6.69 11.27
N LEU A 22 1.42 5.75 11.32
CA LEU A 22 0.62 5.35 10.14
C LEU A 22 -0.74 6.02 10.03
N HIS A 23 -1.29 6.48 11.12
CA HIS A 23 -2.40 7.42 11.10
C HIS A 23 -1.92 8.81 10.68
N VAL A 24 -0.99 8.82 9.75
CA VAL A 24 -0.69 10.05 9.05
C VAL A 24 -1.98 10.43 8.36
N THR A 25 -2.61 11.46 8.86
CA THR A 25 -3.84 12.06 8.37
C THR A 25 -3.95 12.09 6.83
N PRO A 26 -2.85 12.20 6.06
CA PRO A 26 -2.86 12.16 4.60
C PRO A 26 -3.22 10.81 3.97
N ILE A 27 -2.99 9.66 4.60
CA ILE A 27 -3.36 8.35 4.02
C ILE A 27 -4.83 8.04 4.28
N VAL A 28 -5.37 8.55 5.38
CA VAL A 28 -6.78 8.41 5.74
C VAL A 28 -7.59 9.50 5.07
N GLY A 29 -8.67 9.16 4.37
CA GLY A 29 -9.56 10.14 3.78
C GLY A 29 -10.01 9.80 2.37
N LEU A 30 -10.76 10.70 1.77
CA LEU A 30 -11.36 10.56 0.44
C LEU A 30 -10.67 11.43 -0.63
N GLU A 31 -9.53 12.01 -0.33
CA GLU A 31 -8.75 12.80 -1.27
C GLU A 31 -8.26 11.95 -2.46
N LYS A 32 -8.08 12.59 -3.61
CA LYS A 32 -7.65 11.90 -4.83
C LYS A 32 -6.23 11.35 -4.73
N ILE A 33 -5.32 12.12 -4.15
CA ILE A 33 -3.94 11.72 -3.87
C ILE A 33 -3.70 11.96 -2.38
N LYS A 34 -3.23 10.95 -1.70
CA LYS A 34 -2.82 11.00 -0.31
C LYS A 34 -1.37 10.60 -0.22
N SER A 35 -0.61 11.28 0.59
CA SER A 35 0.82 10.99 0.76
C SER A 35 1.19 10.89 2.23
N ALA A 36 2.19 10.09 2.50
CA ALA A 36 2.82 9.96 3.81
C ALA A 36 4.29 9.61 3.65
N SER A 37 5.02 9.66 4.73
CA SER A 37 6.41 9.21 4.76
C SER A 37 6.67 8.40 6.03
N ILE A 38 7.55 7.42 5.92
CA ILE A 38 8.03 6.62 7.03
C ILE A 38 9.54 6.73 7.08
N THR A 39 10.08 7.08 8.22
CA THR A 39 11.53 7.07 8.45
C THR A 39 11.90 5.75 9.11
N ILE A 40 12.87 5.05 8.54
CA ILE A 40 13.41 3.82 9.10
C ILE A 40 14.48 4.17 10.12
N GLU A 41 14.26 3.76 11.36
CA GLU A 41 15.21 3.92 12.44
C GLU A 41 15.51 2.55 13.08
N ASP A 42 16.75 2.35 13.50
CA ASP A 42 17.22 1.11 14.12
C ASP A 42 16.90 -0.14 13.27
N ALA A 43 17.21 -0.08 11.99
CA ALA A 43 17.10 -1.23 11.10
C ALA A 43 18.01 -2.36 11.57
N LYS A 44 17.58 -3.63 11.37
CA LYS A 44 18.41 -4.82 11.58
C LYS A 44 19.70 -4.71 10.77
N GLU A 45 20.73 -5.45 11.19
CA GLU A 45 22.04 -5.41 10.56
C GLU A 45 22.01 -5.60 9.05
N GLU A 46 21.24 -6.58 8.58
CA GLU A 46 21.04 -6.87 7.16
C GLU A 46 20.40 -5.72 6.36
N TRP A 47 19.68 -4.81 7.04
CA TRP A 47 19.00 -3.66 6.48
C TRP A 47 19.59 -2.32 6.93
N SER A 48 20.78 -2.33 7.53
CA SER A 48 21.42 -1.14 8.13
C SER A 48 21.59 0.03 7.15
N PHE A 49 21.67 -0.24 5.85
CA PHE A 49 21.72 0.77 4.81
C PHE A 49 20.43 1.61 4.69
N LEU A 50 19.33 1.19 5.32
CA LEU A 50 18.08 1.93 5.38
C LEU A 50 17.97 2.86 6.61
N ASN A 51 18.91 2.80 7.54
CA ASN A 51 18.87 3.68 8.73
C ASN A 51 18.88 5.17 8.34
N GLY A 52 17.92 5.91 8.87
CA GLY A 52 17.73 7.33 8.57
C GLY A 52 17.06 7.60 7.23
N VAL A 53 16.75 6.56 6.45
CA VAL A 53 16.07 6.74 5.16
C VAL A 53 14.59 7.00 5.40
N THR A 54 14.10 8.10 4.84
CA THR A 54 12.67 8.42 4.79
C THR A 54 12.09 7.93 3.47
N ILE A 55 11.06 7.12 3.55
CA ILE A 55 10.34 6.52 2.41
C ILE A 55 9.04 7.30 2.19
N PRO A 56 9.00 8.24 1.25
CA PRO A 56 7.77 8.90 0.87
C PRO A 56 6.91 7.98 0.00
N ILE A 57 5.64 7.95 0.31
CA ILE A 57 4.64 7.10 -0.35
C ILE A 57 3.43 7.91 -0.78
N ALA A 58 2.77 7.48 -1.85
CA ALA A 58 1.49 8.04 -2.27
C ALA A 58 0.45 6.94 -2.50
N VAL A 59 -0.79 7.30 -2.23
CA VAL A 59 -1.97 6.46 -2.54
C VAL A 59 -2.93 7.30 -3.36
N THR A 60 -3.34 6.79 -4.51
CA THR A 60 -4.32 7.47 -5.35
C THR A 60 -5.47 6.55 -5.73
N SER A 61 -6.61 7.15 -6.03
CA SER A 61 -7.79 6.45 -6.54
C SER A 61 -8.32 7.11 -7.80
N GLY A 62 -8.50 6.28 -8.83
CA GLY A 62 -8.93 6.71 -10.15
C GLY A 62 -7.80 7.27 -11.02
N LEU A 63 -8.08 7.37 -12.31
CA LEU A 63 -7.07 7.66 -13.33
C LEU A 63 -6.57 9.10 -13.31
N VAL A 64 -7.35 10.05 -12.78
CA VAL A 64 -6.93 11.47 -12.72
C VAL A 64 -5.73 11.62 -11.77
N GLY A 65 -5.82 11.07 -10.56
CA GLY A 65 -4.70 11.10 -9.62
C GLY A 65 -3.50 10.29 -10.11
N ALA A 66 -3.75 9.13 -10.71
CA ALA A 66 -2.69 8.33 -11.34
C ALA A 66 -1.95 9.10 -12.45
N GLY A 67 -2.70 9.83 -13.30
CA GLY A 67 -2.12 10.66 -14.35
C GLY A 67 -1.20 11.76 -13.82
N THR A 68 -1.59 12.41 -12.71
CA THR A 68 -0.75 13.41 -12.05
C THR A 68 0.56 12.80 -11.56
N LEU A 69 0.50 11.70 -10.82
CA LEU A 69 1.70 11.03 -10.29
C LEU A 69 2.61 10.49 -11.40
N LEU A 70 2.04 9.95 -12.47
CA LEU A 70 2.81 9.51 -13.64
C LEU A 70 3.49 10.67 -14.36
N GLN A 71 2.87 11.84 -14.42
CA GLN A 71 3.50 13.04 -15.00
C GLN A 71 4.68 13.50 -14.14
N GLU A 72 4.55 13.53 -12.82
CA GLU A 72 5.65 13.84 -11.90
C GLU A 72 6.83 12.86 -12.08
N ILE A 73 6.56 11.56 -12.24
CA ILE A 73 7.59 10.55 -12.52
C ILE A 73 8.30 10.85 -13.84
N LYS A 74 7.53 11.13 -14.89
CA LYS A 74 8.05 11.44 -16.22
C LYS A 74 8.94 12.70 -16.24
N GLU A 75 8.60 13.70 -15.43
CA GLU A 75 9.33 14.94 -15.26
C GLU A 75 10.52 14.82 -14.31
N GLY A 76 10.68 13.69 -13.62
CA GLY A 76 11.72 13.47 -12.63
C GLY A 76 11.50 14.27 -11.34
N THR A 77 10.29 14.72 -11.09
CA THR A 77 9.92 15.55 -9.91
C THR A 77 9.23 14.77 -8.81
N SER A 78 8.84 13.52 -9.08
CA SER A 78 8.16 12.67 -8.09
C SER A 78 9.07 12.38 -6.89
N PRO A 79 8.66 12.69 -5.65
CA PRO A 79 9.41 12.34 -4.46
C PRO A 79 9.15 10.90 -4.00
N TYR A 80 8.12 10.24 -4.55
CA TYR A 80 7.60 8.99 -4.01
C TYR A 80 8.42 7.78 -4.42
N LEU A 81 8.77 6.95 -3.44
CA LEU A 81 9.41 5.65 -3.66
C LEU A 81 8.38 4.52 -3.86
N PHE A 82 7.17 4.72 -3.35
CA PHE A 82 6.09 3.75 -3.53
C PHE A 82 4.76 4.46 -3.81
N ILE A 83 4.06 4.00 -4.83
CA ILE A 83 2.77 4.55 -5.23
C ILE A 83 1.75 3.42 -5.38
N GLU A 84 0.65 3.49 -4.62
CA GLU A 84 -0.50 2.61 -4.79
C GLU A 84 -1.56 3.30 -5.66
N VAL A 85 -1.99 2.63 -6.71
CA VAL A 85 -3.06 3.11 -7.59
C VAL A 85 -4.27 2.20 -7.49
N MET A 86 -5.38 2.72 -6.98
CA MET A 86 -6.67 2.04 -6.97
C MET A 86 -7.50 2.48 -8.18
N GLY A 87 -8.06 1.52 -8.92
CA GLY A 87 -8.82 1.80 -10.15
C GLY A 87 -10.12 2.58 -9.92
N CYS A 88 -10.79 2.36 -8.78
CA CYS A 88 -12.07 2.99 -8.48
C CYS A 88 -11.91 4.31 -7.73
N PRO A 89 -12.58 5.40 -8.14
CA PRO A 89 -12.58 6.66 -7.39
C PRO A 89 -13.09 6.47 -5.96
N GLY A 90 -12.27 6.82 -4.97
CA GLY A 90 -12.53 6.57 -3.54
C GLY A 90 -12.15 5.17 -3.07
N GLY A 91 -11.49 4.37 -3.91
CA GLY A 91 -11.04 3.02 -3.57
C GLY A 91 -12.16 1.99 -3.52
N CYS A 92 -11.93 0.88 -2.84
CA CYS A 92 -12.84 -0.28 -2.78
C CYS A 92 -14.23 0.03 -2.21
N ILE A 93 -14.36 1.05 -1.36
CA ILE A 93 -15.65 1.47 -0.78
C ILE A 93 -16.63 2.05 -1.82
N SER A 94 -16.15 2.35 -3.02
CA SER A 94 -16.94 2.90 -4.13
C SER A 94 -16.87 2.04 -5.39
N GLY A 95 -16.22 0.88 -5.33
CA GLY A 95 -16.02 -0.02 -6.46
C GLY A 95 -17.25 -0.82 -6.86
N GLY A 96 -17.09 -1.63 -7.90
CA GLY A 96 -18.11 -2.55 -8.38
C GLY A 96 -18.57 -3.53 -7.27
N GLY A 97 -19.86 -3.85 -7.26
CA GLY A 97 -20.47 -4.67 -6.21
C GLY A 97 -20.91 -3.90 -4.97
N GLN A 98 -20.47 -2.66 -4.78
CA GLN A 98 -20.97 -1.80 -3.72
C GLN A 98 -22.30 -1.13 -4.12
N PRO A 99 -23.29 -1.04 -3.22
CA PRO A 99 -24.48 -0.25 -3.45
C PRO A 99 -24.10 1.21 -3.74
N ARG A 100 -24.79 1.85 -4.68
CA ARG A 100 -24.54 3.26 -5.00
C ARG A 100 -24.67 4.12 -3.74
N PRO A 101 -23.69 4.97 -3.39
CA PRO A 101 -23.79 5.83 -2.24
C PRO A 101 -24.89 6.87 -2.49
N LYS A 102 -25.75 7.08 -1.51
CA LYS A 102 -26.81 8.09 -1.57
C LYS A 102 -26.25 9.52 -1.45
N ASP A 103 -25.17 9.66 -0.70
CA ASP A 103 -24.52 10.93 -0.38
C ASP A 103 -23.03 10.74 -0.03
N ALA A 104 -22.30 11.84 0.18
CA ALA A 104 -20.90 11.80 0.60
C ALA A 104 -20.72 11.11 1.97
N LYS A 105 -21.66 11.31 2.91
CA LYS A 105 -21.60 10.68 4.25
C LYS A 105 -21.64 9.15 4.19
N THR A 106 -22.26 8.57 3.16
CA THR A 106 -22.26 7.12 2.94
C THR A 106 -20.84 6.60 2.70
N LYS A 107 -20.02 7.31 1.93
CA LYS A 107 -18.62 6.94 1.69
C LYS A 107 -17.78 7.06 2.95
N GLU A 108 -17.93 8.14 3.70
CA GLU A 108 -17.25 8.34 4.97
C GLU A 108 -17.56 7.22 5.97
N LYS A 109 -18.85 6.86 6.11
CA LYS A 109 -19.26 5.76 6.98
C LYS A 109 -18.63 4.42 6.57
N ARG A 110 -18.55 4.14 5.27
CA ARG A 110 -17.90 2.91 4.76
C ARG A 110 -16.40 2.92 5.05
N MET A 111 -15.74 4.05 4.84
CA MET A 111 -14.34 4.23 5.17
C MET A 111 -14.09 3.98 6.66
N MET A 112 -14.84 4.63 7.53
CA MET A 112 -14.71 4.46 8.97
C MET A 112 -15.00 3.03 9.43
N ALA A 113 -15.93 2.34 8.77
CA ALA A 113 -16.22 0.94 9.06
C ALA A 113 -15.03 0.03 8.71
N LEU A 114 -14.34 0.27 7.59
CA LEU A 114 -13.14 -0.49 7.22
C LEU A 114 -11.99 -0.25 8.19
N TYR A 115 -11.74 1.00 8.59
CA TYR A 115 -10.69 1.29 9.57
C TYR A 115 -10.97 0.63 10.92
N ARG A 116 -12.21 0.73 11.40
CA ARG A 116 -12.60 0.06 12.66
C ARG A 116 -12.49 -1.46 12.56
N GLU A 117 -12.80 -2.04 11.40
CA GLU A 117 -12.65 -3.47 11.17
C GLU A 117 -11.16 -3.86 11.15
N ASP A 118 -10.30 -3.09 10.50
CA ASP A 118 -8.86 -3.31 10.50
C ASP A 118 -8.27 -3.20 11.92
N GLU A 119 -8.67 -2.20 12.69
CA GLU A 119 -8.22 -2.05 14.08
C GLU A 119 -8.59 -3.24 14.96
N GLY A 120 -9.77 -3.83 14.73
CA GLY A 120 -10.26 -4.98 15.49
C GLY A 120 -9.66 -6.32 15.06
N LYS A 121 -8.85 -6.40 13.99
CA LYS A 121 -8.26 -7.65 13.52
C LYS A 121 -6.99 -8.01 14.29
N VAL A 122 -6.85 -9.30 14.59
CA VAL A 122 -5.62 -9.86 15.16
C VAL A 122 -4.52 -9.92 14.10
N LEU A 123 -4.85 -10.38 12.88
CA LEU A 123 -3.92 -10.46 11.76
C LEU A 123 -3.99 -9.17 10.93
N ARG A 124 -3.02 -8.30 11.11
CA ARG A 124 -2.94 -7.01 10.42
C ARG A 124 -1.73 -6.90 9.47
N LYS A 125 -0.91 -7.94 9.42
CA LYS A 125 0.32 -7.99 8.62
C LYS A 125 0.32 -9.27 7.76
N SER A 126 0.77 -9.16 6.52
CA SER A 126 0.72 -10.28 5.57
C SER A 126 1.62 -11.44 5.98
N HIS A 127 2.80 -11.16 6.55
CA HIS A 127 3.75 -12.19 6.96
C HIS A 127 3.35 -12.97 8.22
N GLU A 128 2.35 -12.51 8.95
CA GLU A 128 1.76 -13.23 10.08
C GLU A 128 0.58 -14.13 9.67
N ASN A 129 0.09 -13.98 8.44
CA ASN A 129 -1.05 -14.75 7.98
C ASN A 129 -0.61 -16.20 7.65
N PRO A 130 -1.15 -17.21 8.38
CA PRO A 130 -0.76 -18.61 8.18
C PRO A 130 -1.09 -19.12 6.78
N ASP A 131 -2.17 -18.64 6.14
CA ASP A 131 -2.52 -19.05 4.80
C ASP A 131 -1.53 -18.52 3.76
N ILE A 132 -1.02 -17.30 3.95
CA ILE A 132 0.03 -16.73 3.11
C ILE A 132 1.34 -17.51 3.29
N ASN A 133 1.73 -17.80 4.52
CA ASN A 133 2.93 -18.58 4.80
C ASN A 133 2.83 -19.96 4.15
N LYS A 134 1.68 -20.61 4.26
CA LYS A 134 1.43 -21.92 3.63
C LYS A 134 1.53 -21.86 2.10
N ILE A 135 1.03 -20.83 1.44
CA ILE A 135 1.17 -20.67 -0.02
C ILE A 135 2.66 -20.54 -0.40
N TYR A 136 3.45 -19.82 0.38
CA TYR A 136 4.89 -19.74 0.14
C TYR A 136 5.58 -21.07 0.35
N GLU A 137 5.28 -21.79 1.42
CA GLU A 137 5.87 -23.11 1.70
C GLU A 137 5.52 -24.15 0.63
N ASP A 138 4.25 -24.21 0.23
CA ASP A 138 3.75 -25.26 -0.65
C ASP A 138 4.01 -24.96 -2.14
N PHE A 139 4.10 -23.69 -2.55
CA PHE A 139 4.05 -23.33 -3.96
C PHE A 139 5.04 -22.22 -4.39
N LEU A 140 5.08 -21.09 -3.71
CA LEU A 140 5.89 -19.94 -4.14
C LEU A 140 7.37 -20.03 -3.71
N GLY A 141 7.69 -20.91 -2.78
CA GLY A 141 9.01 -21.03 -2.17
C GLY A 141 9.23 -20.00 -1.08
N LYS A 142 9.92 -18.93 -1.38
CA LYS A 142 10.18 -17.84 -0.42
C LYS A 142 9.84 -16.48 -1.00
N PRO A 143 9.52 -15.47 -0.15
CA PRO A 143 9.40 -14.10 -0.59
C PRO A 143 10.66 -13.64 -1.31
N LEU A 144 10.52 -12.87 -2.39
CA LEU A 144 11.60 -12.44 -3.29
C LEU A 144 12.39 -13.58 -3.95
N GLY A 145 11.90 -14.83 -3.86
CA GLY A 145 12.46 -15.97 -4.56
C GLY A 145 12.12 -15.95 -6.06
N HIS A 146 12.80 -16.81 -6.84
CA HIS A 146 12.61 -16.88 -8.29
C HIS A 146 11.14 -17.11 -8.68
N VAL A 147 10.50 -18.14 -8.11
CA VAL A 147 9.12 -18.52 -8.43
C VAL A 147 8.13 -17.42 -8.02
N SER A 148 8.28 -16.89 -6.81
CA SER A 148 7.41 -15.81 -6.33
C SER A 148 7.57 -14.55 -7.17
N HIS A 149 8.78 -14.21 -7.60
CA HIS A 149 9.04 -13.07 -8.45
C HIS A 149 8.41 -13.24 -9.84
N GLU A 150 8.59 -14.40 -10.46
CA GLU A 150 8.04 -14.73 -11.77
C GLU A 150 6.49 -14.69 -11.79
N LEU A 151 5.86 -15.27 -10.76
CA LEU A 151 4.41 -15.43 -10.74
C LEU A 151 3.64 -14.22 -10.17
N LEU A 152 4.25 -13.45 -9.27
CA LEU A 152 3.57 -12.34 -8.60
C LEU A 152 3.86 -10.97 -9.22
N HIS A 153 4.89 -10.86 -10.08
CA HIS A 153 5.20 -9.63 -10.77
C HIS A 153 4.65 -9.64 -12.20
N THR A 154 4.00 -8.53 -12.56
CA THR A 154 3.46 -8.35 -13.91
C THR A 154 4.41 -7.48 -14.74
N THR A 155 4.70 -7.92 -15.94
CA THR A 155 5.44 -7.13 -16.95
C THR A 155 4.50 -6.60 -18.01
N TYR A 156 4.80 -5.41 -18.54
CA TYR A 156 3.99 -4.75 -19.57
C TYR A 156 4.78 -4.54 -20.84
N THR A 157 4.15 -4.81 -21.98
CA THR A 157 4.70 -4.52 -23.30
C THR A 157 3.98 -3.31 -23.89
N ALA A 158 4.73 -2.37 -24.43
CA ALA A 158 4.16 -1.22 -25.13
C ALA A 158 3.32 -1.71 -26.31
N ARG A 159 2.10 -1.18 -26.44
CA ARG A 159 1.19 -1.48 -27.56
C ARG A 159 0.98 -0.22 -28.38
N THR A 160 0.85 -0.41 -29.70
CA THR A 160 0.45 0.68 -30.59
C THR A 160 -1.00 1.10 -30.31
N LYS A 161 -1.28 2.40 -30.42
CA LYS A 161 -2.67 2.85 -30.49
C LYS A 161 -3.28 2.35 -31.76
N TYR A 162 -4.52 1.90 -31.71
CA TYR A 162 -5.31 1.52 -32.87
C TYR A 162 -5.42 2.68 -33.84
#